data_5a1526c4c23fd2a019d765f9b9712616
#
_entry.id   5a1526c4c23fd2a019d765f9b9712616
#
_cell.length_a   1.000
_cell.length_b   1.000
_cell.length_c   1.000
_cell.angle_alpha   90.00
_cell.angle_beta   90.00
_cell.angle_gamma   90.00
#
_symmetry.space_group_name_H-M   'P 1'
#
loop_
_entity.id
_entity.type
_entity.pdbx_description
1 polymer ?
#
loop_
_entity_poly.entity_id
_entity_poly.type
_entity_poly.pdbx_seq_one_letter_code
_entity_poly.pdbx_strand_id
1 'polypeptide(L)'
;LIVRGGKYEKGIKEGRGKMKIINKGFRVLILTLILILPSSSIKAFNHENIDVKLIGHRGASAYEPENTIPSFVKAADLGMWGAECDLYSLRDGSLIIFHDNDVDRMTNGVGKIQSMSLVEVKALNIDSGNNIKKYKNLKIPTLDEYLICCKKNKLVPVIEFKDINVNNVKEVVDKIKGHGLEDESIIISTSYEWIKYIRQYSYKIQFQYLSDISLENINLLKEYGNYGIDVRKDRVTAENVRLAHENGAVVNVWDVKTEEEANMLIGIGVDMITSDYKLK
;
A
#
# COMPACT_ATOMS: atom_id res chain seq x y z
N LEU A 1 53.76 24.25 14.23
CA LEU A 1 54.68 25.39 14.36
C LEU A 1 53.88 26.64 14.70
N ILE A 2 54.28 27.22 15.79
CA ILE A 2 53.82 28.44 16.47
C ILE A 2 54.37 29.68 15.74
N VAL A 3 53.68 30.84 15.78
CA VAL A 3 54.20 32.17 16.15
C VAL A 3 53.15 33.26 15.84
N ARG A 4 52.59 33.91 16.85
CA ARG A 4 52.69 35.32 17.35
C ARG A 4 52.42 36.40 16.28
N GLY A 5 51.50 37.34 16.43
CA GLY A 5 51.32 38.27 17.54
C GLY A 5 51.81 39.67 17.11
N GLY A 6 50.96 40.68 17.12
CA GLY A 6 51.37 42.06 16.85
C GLY A 6 50.20 43.05 17.01
N LYS A 7 50.09 43.64 18.21
CA LYS A 7 49.36 44.89 18.50
C LYS A 7 50.11 46.09 17.94
N TYR A 8 49.37 47.10 17.44
CA TYR A 8 49.78 48.49 17.54
C TYR A 8 48.57 49.41 17.76
N GLU A 9 48.68 50.17 18.84
CA GLU A 9 47.83 51.31 19.20
C GLU A 9 48.42 52.62 18.63
N LYS A 10 47.52 53.63 18.60
CA LYS A 10 47.67 55.07 18.75
C LYS A 10 47.57 55.99 17.53
N GLY A 11 46.76 56.96 17.71
CA GLY A 11 46.97 58.27 17.19
C GLY A 11 45.73 59.18 17.06
N ILE A 12 45.33 59.81 18.15
CA ILE A 12 44.34 60.91 18.20
C ILE A 12 44.93 62.14 17.54
N LYS A 13 44.15 62.85 16.70
CA LYS A 13 44.25 64.31 16.55
C LYS A 13 42.91 64.95 16.20
N GLU A 14 42.44 65.80 17.11
CA GLU A 14 41.36 66.76 16.92
C GLU A 14 41.67 67.76 15.83
N GLY A 15 40.67 68.07 15.03
CA GLY A 15 40.65 69.21 14.09
C GLY A 15 39.27 69.85 14.07
N ARG A 16 39.10 70.94 14.86
CA ARG A 16 37.90 71.81 14.80
C ARG A 16 37.88 72.56 13.52
N GLY A 17 36.89 72.32 12.70
CA GLY A 17 36.57 73.13 11.52
C GLY A 17 35.07 73.53 11.52
N LYS A 18 34.77 74.79 11.82
CA LYS A 18 33.43 75.36 11.62
C LYS A 18 33.05 75.34 10.15
N MET A 19 31.94 74.76 9.81
CA MET A 19 31.40 74.95 8.50
C MET A 19 29.90 75.25 8.53
N LYS A 20 29.55 76.27 7.80
CA LYS A 20 28.25 76.97 7.67
C LYS A 20 27.16 75.99 7.24
N ILE A 21 26.01 76.13 7.91
CA ILE A 21 24.76 75.51 7.50
C ILE A 21 24.26 76.20 6.21
N ILE A 22 24.21 75.45 5.09
CA ILE A 22 23.43 75.84 3.90
C ILE A 22 22.25 74.87 3.84
N ASN A 23 21.08 75.45 4.16
CA ASN A 23 19.80 74.78 4.09
C ASN A 23 19.38 74.64 2.63
N LYS A 24 19.55 73.53 1.98
CA LYS A 24 18.87 73.20 0.72
C LYS A 24 18.05 71.95 0.94
N GLY A 25 16.73 72.14 0.92
CA GLY A 25 15.75 71.07 1.07
C GLY A 25 15.95 69.95 0.02
N PHE A 26 16.39 68.84 0.46
CA PHE A 26 16.41 67.59 -0.31
C PHE A 26 15.17 66.80 0.13
N ARG A 27 14.12 66.84 -0.69
CA ARG A 27 12.99 65.90 -0.54
C ARG A 27 13.51 64.50 -0.90
N VAL A 28 13.77 63.66 0.11
CA VAL A 28 14.03 62.25 -0.10
C VAL A 28 12.69 61.60 -0.43
N LEU A 29 12.51 61.24 -1.68
CA LEU A 29 11.41 60.42 -2.13
C LEU A 29 11.75 58.97 -1.75
N ILE A 30 11.21 58.50 -0.61
CA ILE A 30 11.29 57.07 -0.23
C ILE A 30 10.34 56.31 -1.17
N LEU A 31 10.88 55.75 -2.25
CA LEU A 31 10.19 54.73 -3.02
C LEU A 31 10.16 53.46 -2.17
N THR A 32 9.06 53.23 -1.48
CA THR A 32 8.76 51.90 -0.90
C THR A 32 8.48 50.93 -2.04
N LEU A 33 9.49 50.18 -2.41
CA LEU A 33 9.34 49.03 -3.31
C LEU A 33 8.59 47.93 -2.53
N ILE A 34 7.27 47.89 -2.69
CA ILE A 34 6.47 46.78 -2.21
C ILE A 34 6.80 45.59 -3.12
N LEU A 35 7.67 44.73 -2.67
CA LEU A 35 7.86 43.37 -3.23
C LEU A 35 6.54 42.63 -3.05
N ILE A 36 5.70 42.66 -4.08
CA ILE A 36 4.58 41.72 -4.20
C ILE A 36 5.21 40.39 -4.51
N LEU A 37 5.52 39.63 -3.47
CA LEU A 37 5.76 38.19 -3.61
C LEU A 37 4.47 37.59 -4.18
N PRO A 38 4.54 36.83 -5.30
CA PRO A 38 3.37 36.09 -5.73
C PRO A 38 2.97 35.20 -4.57
N SER A 39 1.81 35.41 -3.99
CA SER A 39 1.19 34.44 -3.11
C SER A 39 1.00 33.21 -3.99
N SER A 40 1.94 32.26 -3.89
CA SER A 40 1.67 30.91 -4.34
C SER A 40 0.41 30.50 -3.60
N SER A 41 -0.71 30.54 -4.32
CA SER A 41 -1.96 29.98 -3.87
C SER A 41 -1.64 28.55 -3.50
N ILE A 42 -1.53 28.26 -2.21
CA ILE A 42 -1.69 26.91 -1.70
C ILE A 42 -3.08 26.56 -2.19
N LYS A 43 -3.16 25.85 -3.32
CA LYS A 43 -4.40 25.21 -3.70
C LYS A 43 -4.74 24.34 -2.50
N ALA A 44 -5.72 24.75 -1.72
CA ALA A 44 -6.39 23.87 -0.80
C ALA A 44 -6.74 22.65 -1.65
N PHE A 45 -6.16 21.52 -1.31
CA PHE A 45 -6.54 20.23 -1.90
C PHE A 45 -8.02 20.09 -1.51
N ASN A 46 -8.90 20.37 -2.45
CA ASN A 46 -10.31 20.06 -2.27
C ASN A 46 -10.36 18.55 -2.11
N HIS A 47 -10.70 18.08 -0.93
CA HIS A 47 -11.14 16.73 -0.66
C HIS A 47 -12.52 16.53 -1.35
N GLU A 48 -12.56 16.60 -2.68
CA GLU A 48 -13.67 16.04 -3.44
C GLU A 48 -13.51 14.53 -3.35
N ASN A 49 -14.32 13.90 -2.49
CA ASN A 49 -14.57 12.46 -2.37
C ASN A 49 -13.49 11.58 -3.01
N ILE A 50 -12.35 11.41 -2.34
CA ILE A 50 -11.42 10.33 -2.69
C ILE A 50 -12.18 9.07 -2.33
N ASP A 51 -12.66 8.35 -3.34
CA ASP A 51 -13.33 7.06 -3.18
C ASP A 51 -12.26 6.00 -2.86
N VAL A 52 -11.82 6.00 -1.59
CA VAL A 52 -10.79 5.06 -1.12
C VAL A 52 -11.36 3.65 -1.17
N LYS A 53 -10.66 2.77 -1.84
CA LYS A 53 -11.06 1.38 -2.05
C LYS A 53 -10.80 0.56 -0.79
N LEU A 54 -11.87 0.08 -0.14
CA LEU A 54 -11.76 -0.78 1.02
C LEU A 54 -11.63 -2.25 0.61
N ILE A 55 -10.56 -2.91 1.04
CA ILE A 55 -10.23 -4.30 0.77
C ILE A 55 -10.38 -5.10 2.07
N GLY A 56 -11.10 -6.21 2.01
CA GLY A 56 -11.22 -7.14 3.13
C GLY A 56 -9.95 -7.99 3.25
N HIS A 57 -9.21 -7.85 4.35
CA HIS A 57 -8.01 -8.63 4.67
C HIS A 57 -8.36 -10.08 4.96
N ARG A 58 -7.93 -11.01 4.09
CA ARG A 58 -8.35 -12.41 4.08
C ARG A 58 -9.88 -12.55 4.00
N GLY A 59 -10.51 -11.65 3.25
CA GLY A 59 -11.93 -11.38 3.28
C GLY A 59 -12.35 -10.50 4.47
N ALA A 60 -13.58 -10.61 4.94
CA ALA A 60 -14.04 -9.92 6.15
C ALA A 60 -13.72 -10.76 7.40
N SER A 61 -12.43 -10.93 7.70
CA SER A 61 -11.91 -11.88 8.70
C SER A 61 -12.31 -11.56 10.14
N ALA A 62 -12.68 -10.31 10.44
CA ALA A 62 -13.28 -9.97 11.73
C ALA A 62 -14.68 -10.58 11.95
N TYR A 63 -15.36 -11.03 10.89
CA TYR A 63 -16.73 -11.51 10.93
C TYR A 63 -16.87 -13.00 10.59
N GLU A 64 -15.98 -13.55 9.79
CA GLU A 64 -16.02 -14.95 9.35
C GLU A 64 -14.58 -15.53 9.33
N PRO A 65 -14.39 -16.87 9.27
CA PRO A 65 -13.06 -17.44 9.28
C PRO A 65 -12.21 -16.94 8.11
N GLU A 66 -11.00 -16.48 8.38
CA GLU A 66 -10.07 -15.91 7.40
C GLU A 66 -9.82 -16.84 6.20
N ASN A 67 -9.57 -16.26 5.02
CA ASN A 67 -9.20 -17.00 3.81
C ASN A 67 -10.22 -18.09 3.41
N THR A 68 -11.51 -17.84 3.63
CA THR A 68 -12.59 -18.78 3.29
C THR A 68 -13.64 -18.13 2.39
N ILE A 69 -14.38 -18.97 1.67
CA ILE A 69 -15.51 -18.47 0.83
C ILE A 69 -16.52 -17.66 1.65
N PRO A 70 -16.95 -18.09 2.87
CA PRO A 70 -17.80 -17.26 3.71
C PRO A 70 -17.21 -15.87 4.04
N SER A 71 -15.91 -15.76 4.28
CA SER A 71 -15.24 -14.49 4.55
C SER A 71 -15.27 -13.56 3.33
N PHE A 72 -15.04 -14.09 2.14
CA PHE A 72 -15.11 -13.32 0.90
C PHE A 72 -16.54 -12.88 0.57
N VAL A 73 -17.53 -13.76 0.72
CA VAL A 73 -18.95 -13.39 0.57
C VAL A 73 -19.32 -12.30 1.57
N LYS A 74 -18.87 -12.42 2.82
CA LYS A 74 -19.12 -11.42 3.86
C LYS A 74 -18.51 -10.06 3.52
N ALA A 75 -17.32 -10.02 2.91
CA ALA A 75 -16.72 -8.78 2.41
C ALA A 75 -17.63 -8.09 1.39
N ALA A 76 -18.18 -8.84 0.44
CA ALA A 76 -19.15 -8.31 -0.52
C ALA A 76 -20.44 -7.81 0.13
N ASP A 77 -21.02 -8.59 1.06
CA ASP A 77 -22.23 -8.19 1.81
C ASP A 77 -22.05 -6.90 2.59
N LEU A 78 -20.82 -6.63 3.03
CA LEU A 78 -20.45 -5.40 3.72
C LEU A 78 -20.13 -4.24 2.74
N GLY A 79 -20.19 -4.47 1.43
CA GLY A 79 -19.88 -3.48 0.39
C GLY A 79 -18.41 -3.10 0.32
N MET A 80 -17.50 -4.02 0.68
CA MET A 80 -16.08 -3.85 0.41
C MET A 80 -15.82 -3.91 -1.09
N TRP A 81 -14.85 -3.13 -1.59
CA TRP A 81 -14.50 -3.07 -3.01
C TRP A 81 -13.77 -4.32 -3.49
N GLY A 82 -12.90 -4.89 -2.66
CA GLY A 82 -12.12 -6.07 -2.97
C GLY A 82 -11.98 -6.99 -1.77
N ALA A 83 -11.45 -8.17 -2.01
CA ALA A 83 -11.08 -9.12 -0.97
C ALA A 83 -9.64 -9.57 -1.19
N GLU A 84 -8.82 -9.43 -0.17
CA GLU A 84 -7.46 -9.95 -0.19
C GLU A 84 -7.47 -11.41 0.26
N CYS A 85 -6.56 -12.21 -0.30
CA CYS A 85 -6.31 -13.60 0.06
C CYS A 85 -4.83 -13.95 -0.08
N ASP A 86 -4.40 -14.94 0.70
CA ASP A 86 -3.03 -15.48 0.71
C ASP A 86 -2.93 -16.72 -0.17
N LEU A 87 -2.06 -16.74 -1.17
CA LEU A 87 -1.92 -17.82 -2.13
C LEU A 87 -0.66 -18.67 -1.90
N TYR A 88 -0.83 -19.98 -1.86
CA TYR A 88 0.24 -20.98 -1.81
C TYR A 88 0.21 -21.96 -2.99
N SER A 89 1.41 -22.43 -3.38
CA SER A 89 1.55 -23.62 -4.23
C SER A 89 1.78 -24.85 -3.35
N LEU A 90 0.99 -25.90 -3.58
CA LEU A 90 1.15 -27.19 -2.93
C LEU A 90 2.24 -28.05 -3.58
N ARG A 91 2.60 -29.18 -2.96
CA ARG A 91 3.57 -30.14 -3.47
C ARG A 91 3.25 -30.67 -4.88
N ASP A 92 1.98 -30.82 -5.20
CA ASP A 92 1.50 -31.29 -6.51
C ASP A 92 1.26 -30.13 -7.52
N GLY A 93 1.65 -28.91 -7.17
CA GLY A 93 1.47 -27.71 -7.99
C GLY A 93 0.09 -27.04 -7.85
N SER A 94 -0.84 -27.64 -7.11
CA SER A 94 -2.17 -27.04 -6.90
C SER A 94 -2.07 -25.73 -6.13
N LEU A 95 -2.98 -24.80 -6.46
CA LEU A 95 -3.03 -23.44 -5.91
C LEU A 95 -4.18 -23.32 -4.90
N ILE A 96 -3.87 -22.97 -3.67
CA ILE A 96 -4.84 -22.88 -2.57
C ILE A 96 -4.72 -21.55 -1.80
N ILE A 97 -5.79 -21.20 -1.10
CA ILE A 97 -5.87 -19.96 -0.32
C ILE A 97 -5.70 -20.31 1.16
N PHE A 98 -4.60 -19.86 1.74
CA PHE A 98 -4.26 -20.11 3.14
C PHE A 98 -3.15 -19.15 3.60
N HIS A 99 -3.10 -18.76 4.89
CA HIS A 99 -2.11 -17.79 5.35
C HIS A 99 -0.82 -18.39 5.90
N ASP A 100 -0.94 -19.39 6.78
CA ASP A 100 0.20 -19.90 7.55
C ASP A 100 1.00 -20.96 6.77
N ASN A 101 2.26 -21.13 7.14
CA ASN A 101 3.09 -22.22 6.62
C ASN A 101 2.61 -23.60 7.09
N ASP A 102 1.95 -23.64 8.25
CA ASP A 102 1.43 -24.86 8.87
C ASP A 102 -0.09 -24.79 8.97
N VAL A 103 -0.76 -25.93 8.81
CA VAL A 103 -2.23 -26.00 8.83
C VAL A 103 -2.83 -26.00 10.25
N ASP A 104 -1.99 -26.08 11.28
CA ASP A 104 -2.33 -26.38 12.66
C ASP A 104 -3.25 -25.36 13.34
N ARG A 105 -3.08 -24.06 13.04
CA ARG A 105 -3.86 -23.00 13.68
C ARG A 105 -5.31 -22.94 13.23
N MET A 106 -5.53 -23.20 11.95
CA MET A 106 -6.83 -22.97 11.31
C MET A 106 -7.59 -24.22 10.98
N THR A 107 -6.97 -25.42 11.09
CA THR A 107 -7.58 -26.69 10.68
C THR A 107 -7.43 -27.77 11.72
N ASN A 108 -8.19 -28.85 11.55
CA ASN A 108 -8.08 -30.08 12.34
C ASN A 108 -6.87 -30.96 11.95
N GLY A 109 -5.97 -30.48 11.08
CA GLY A 109 -4.76 -31.17 10.67
C GLY A 109 -3.51 -30.61 11.33
N VAL A 110 -2.36 -31.22 11.02
CA VAL A 110 -1.03 -30.75 11.46
C VAL A 110 -0.02 -30.88 10.33
N GLY A 111 0.95 -29.97 10.30
CA GLY A 111 2.09 -30.00 9.41
C GLY A 111 2.09 -28.91 8.33
N LYS A 112 3.15 -28.92 7.53
CA LYS A 112 3.42 -27.88 6.53
C LYS A 112 2.51 -28.01 5.32
N ILE A 113 1.81 -26.92 5.00
CA ILE A 113 0.86 -26.89 3.89
C ILE A 113 1.50 -27.23 2.55
N GLN A 114 2.71 -26.74 2.28
CA GLN A 114 3.43 -27.01 1.04
C GLN A 114 3.87 -28.44 0.84
N SER A 115 3.95 -29.23 1.93
CA SER A 115 4.26 -30.68 1.83
C SER A 115 3.03 -31.53 1.49
N MET A 116 1.84 -30.91 1.41
CA MET A 116 0.57 -31.58 1.13
C MET A 116 0.20 -31.51 -0.35
N SER A 117 -0.58 -32.48 -0.81
CA SER A 117 -1.31 -32.47 -2.08
C SER A 117 -2.69 -31.84 -1.90
N LEU A 118 -3.34 -31.47 -3.02
CA LEU A 118 -4.71 -30.96 -2.98
C LEU A 118 -5.69 -31.92 -2.29
N VAL A 119 -5.53 -33.22 -2.53
CA VAL A 119 -6.38 -34.26 -1.91
C VAL A 119 -6.24 -34.24 -0.39
N GLU A 120 -5.01 -34.13 0.12
CA GLU A 120 -4.74 -34.03 1.56
C GLU A 120 -5.31 -32.74 2.15
N VAL A 121 -5.08 -31.60 1.52
CA VAL A 121 -5.61 -30.30 1.97
C VAL A 121 -7.14 -30.28 1.96
N LYS A 122 -7.78 -30.82 0.93
CA LYS A 122 -9.26 -30.88 0.84
C LYS A 122 -9.88 -31.91 1.83
N ALA A 123 -9.09 -32.85 2.36
CA ALA A 123 -9.55 -33.71 3.45
C ALA A 123 -9.67 -32.96 4.79
N LEU A 124 -8.86 -31.92 5.01
CA LEU A 124 -8.90 -31.09 6.22
C LEU A 124 -10.21 -30.29 6.32
N ASN A 125 -10.58 -29.94 7.55
CA ASN A 125 -11.63 -28.98 7.84
C ASN A 125 -11.03 -27.78 8.56
N ILE A 126 -11.42 -26.57 8.16
CA ILE A 126 -11.19 -25.37 8.95
C ILE A 126 -12.06 -25.48 10.20
N ASP A 127 -11.46 -25.39 11.37
CA ASP A 127 -12.11 -25.54 12.67
C ASP A 127 -11.82 -24.38 13.64
N SER A 128 -11.16 -23.35 13.15
CA SER A 128 -10.80 -22.14 13.87
C SER A 128 -11.22 -20.86 13.12
N GLY A 129 -11.17 -19.74 13.79
CA GLY A 129 -11.53 -18.41 13.26
C GLY A 129 -12.90 -17.91 13.73
N ASN A 130 -13.21 -16.65 13.35
CA ASN A 130 -14.44 -15.99 13.77
C ASN A 130 -15.67 -16.71 13.23
N ASN A 131 -16.68 -16.87 14.07
CA ASN A 131 -17.95 -17.53 13.71
C ASN A 131 -17.84 -18.97 13.19
N ILE A 132 -16.70 -19.65 13.40
CA ILE A 132 -16.45 -21.02 12.88
C ILE A 132 -17.56 -22.01 13.28
N LYS A 133 -18.21 -21.83 14.42
CA LYS A 133 -19.30 -22.70 14.89
C LYS A 133 -20.52 -22.77 13.97
N LYS A 134 -20.64 -21.82 13.02
CA LYS A 134 -21.68 -21.85 11.98
C LYS A 134 -21.44 -22.92 10.91
N TYR A 135 -20.21 -23.41 10.80
CA TYR A 135 -19.74 -24.27 9.70
C TYR A 135 -19.32 -25.65 10.22
N LYS A 136 -19.85 -26.71 9.62
CA LYS A 136 -19.53 -28.08 10.04
C LYS A 136 -18.36 -28.68 9.24
N ASN A 137 -18.21 -28.32 7.98
CA ASN A 137 -17.24 -28.90 7.05
C ASN A 137 -16.63 -27.82 6.15
N LEU A 138 -16.14 -26.75 6.75
CA LEU A 138 -15.53 -25.65 6.00
C LEU A 138 -14.18 -26.10 5.45
N LYS A 139 -13.95 -25.88 4.16
CA LYS A 139 -12.75 -26.32 3.46
C LYS A 139 -11.85 -25.15 3.07
N ILE A 140 -10.56 -25.44 2.96
CA ILE A 140 -9.57 -24.53 2.39
C ILE A 140 -9.94 -24.31 0.91
N PRO A 141 -10.12 -23.06 0.44
CA PRO A 141 -10.44 -22.79 -0.95
C PRO A 141 -9.24 -22.99 -1.88
N THR A 142 -9.52 -23.39 -3.13
CA THR A 142 -8.57 -23.24 -4.24
C THR A 142 -8.61 -21.83 -4.79
N LEU A 143 -7.61 -21.47 -5.62
CA LEU A 143 -7.60 -20.19 -6.36
C LEU A 143 -8.84 -20.06 -7.25
N ASP A 144 -9.27 -21.13 -7.94
CA ASP A 144 -10.47 -21.09 -8.77
C ASP A 144 -11.74 -20.81 -7.95
N GLU A 145 -11.90 -21.46 -6.80
CA GLU A 145 -13.05 -21.24 -5.90
C GLU A 145 -13.10 -19.79 -5.41
N TYR A 146 -11.94 -19.18 -5.11
CA TYR A 146 -11.82 -17.77 -4.75
C TYR A 146 -12.19 -16.85 -5.91
N LEU A 147 -11.62 -17.06 -7.11
CA LEU A 147 -11.89 -16.23 -8.28
C LEU A 147 -13.38 -16.30 -8.72
N ILE A 148 -13.99 -17.50 -8.66
CA ILE A 148 -15.43 -17.67 -8.89
C ILE A 148 -16.23 -16.85 -7.86
N CYS A 149 -15.83 -16.92 -6.59
CA CYS A 149 -16.48 -16.15 -5.53
C CYS A 149 -16.38 -14.64 -5.78
N CYS A 150 -15.19 -14.13 -6.11
CA CYS A 150 -14.98 -12.72 -6.42
C CYS A 150 -15.83 -12.27 -7.60
N LYS A 151 -15.81 -13.00 -8.71
CA LYS A 151 -16.60 -12.67 -9.90
C LYS A 151 -18.09 -12.63 -9.61
N LYS A 152 -18.61 -13.65 -8.93
CA LYS A 152 -20.04 -13.77 -8.58
C LYS A 152 -20.50 -12.60 -7.70
N ASN A 153 -19.66 -12.14 -6.79
CA ASN A 153 -19.99 -11.13 -5.80
C ASN A 153 -19.46 -9.72 -6.17
N LYS A 154 -18.88 -9.55 -7.36
CA LYS A 154 -18.32 -8.28 -7.87
C LYS A 154 -17.25 -7.70 -6.95
N LEU A 155 -16.43 -8.57 -6.36
CA LEU A 155 -15.23 -8.20 -5.60
C LEU A 155 -14.03 -8.16 -6.51
N VAL A 156 -13.17 -7.19 -6.31
CA VAL A 156 -11.84 -7.19 -6.93
C VAL A 156 -10.94 -8.20 -6.24
N PRO A 157 -10.33 -9.15 -6.98
CA PRO A 157 -9.38 -10.07 -6.40
C PRO A 157 -8.06 -9.38 -6.05
N VAL A 158 -7.62 -9.51 -4.79
CA VAL A 158 -6.33 -9.04 -4.30
C VAL A 158 -5.59 -10.26 -3.75
N ILE A 159 -4.48 -10.67 -4.40
CA ILE A 159 -3.86 -11.98 -4.17
C ILE A 159 -2.42 -11.78 -3.70
N GLU A 160 -2.16 -12.07 -2.43
CA GLU A 160 -0.80 -12.08 -1.91
C GLU A 160 -0.09 -13.39 -2.26
N PHE A 161 1.05 -13.30 -2.92
CA PHE A 161 1.96 -14.44 -3.13
C PHE A 161 2.76 -14.70 -1.87
N LYS A 162 2.40 -15.76 -1.13
CA LYS A 162 3.12 -16.17 0.08
C LYS A 162 4.34 -17.05 -0.29
N ASP A 163 4.07 -18.21 -0.83
CA ASP A 163 5.12 -19.09 -1.34
C ASP A 163 4.61 -19.81 -2.60
N ILE A 164 4.89 -19.19 -3.74
CA ILE A 164 4.46 -19.65 -5.06
C ILE A 164 5.65 -20.20 -5.81
N ASN A 165 5.50 -21.39 -6.39
CA ASN A 165 6.47 -21.89 -7.33
C ASN A 165 6.45 -21.01 -8.60
N VAL A 166 7.61 -20.57 -9.05
CA VAL A 166 7.72 -19.72 -10.24
C VAL A 166 7.04 -20.32 -11.48
N ASN A 167 7.04 -21.64 -11.59
CA ASN A 167 6.37 -22.35 -12.69
C ASN A 167 4.84 -22.21 -12.63
N ASN A 168 4.27 -21.88 -11.48
CA ASN A 168 2.83 -21.67 -11.33
C ASN A 168 2.38 -20.24 -11.68
N VAL A 169 3.28 -19.27 -11.88
CA VAL A 169 2.90 -17.88 -12.20
C VAL A 169 2.03 -17.81 -13.45
N LYS A 170 2.42 -18.56 -14.49
CA LYS A 170 1.61 -18.64 -15.72
C LYS A 170 0.21 -19.16 -15.43
N GLU A 171 0.08 -20.22 -14.64
CA GLU A 171 -1.21 -20.80 -14.27
C GLU A 171 -2.07 -19.82 -13.48
N VAL A 172 -1.48 -19.09 -12.51
CA VAL A 172 -2.20 -18.03 -11.77
C VAL A 172 -2.77 -16.98 -12.73
N VAL A 173 -1.94 -16.46 -13.63
CA VAL A 173 -2.37 -15.45 -14.60
C VAL A 173 -3.43 -16.01 -15.56
N ASP A 174 -3.27 -17.24 -16.05
CA ASP A 174 -4.23 -17.88 -16.94
C ASP A 174 -5.60 -18.11 -16.25
N LYS A 175 -5.62 -18.49 -14.98
CA LYS A 175 -6.85 -18.61 -14.18
C LYS A 175 -7.54 -17.26 -14.02
N ILE A 176 -6.81 -16.20 -13.66
CA ILE A 176 -7.35 -14.84 -13.56
C ILE A 176 -7.98 -14.41 -14.90
N LYS A 177 -7.27 -14.63 -16.02
CA LYS A 177 -7.78 -14.35 -17.38
C LYS A 177 -9.00 -15.19 -17.73
N GLY A 178 -8.96 -16.49 -17.45
CA GLY A 178 -10.04 -17.43 -17.71
C GLY A 178 -11.35 -17.05 -17.01
N HIS A 179 -11.26 -16.45 -15.83
CA HIS A 179 -12.41 -15.89 -15.12
C HIS A 179 -12.81 -14.49 -15.61
N GLY A 180 -12.04 -13.85 -16.51
CA GLY A 180 -12.29 -12.50 -17.03
C GLY A 180 -12.07 -11.40 -15.98
N LEU A 181 -11.06 -11.58 -15.10
CA LEU A 181 -10.74 -10.68 -13.97
C LEU A 181 -9.38 -9.99 -14.16
N GLU A 182 -8.76 -10.09 -15.34
CA GLU A 182 -7.40 -9.60 -15.58
C GLU A 182 -7.25 -8.10 -15.34
N ASP A 183 -8.22 -7.29 -15.76
CA ASP A 183 -8.16 -5.83 -15.69
C ASP A 183 -8.39 -5.29 -14.27
N GLU A 184 -8.94 -6.11 -13.38
CA GLU A 184 -9.34 -5.71 -12.04
C GLU A 184 -8.41 -6.27 -10.96
N SER A 185 -7.75 -7.41 -11.23
CA SER A 185 -6.97 -8.12 -10.23
C SER A 185 -5.68 -7.39 -9.81
N ILE A 186 -5.36 -7.57 -8.53
CA ILE A 186 -4.12 -7.11 -7.92
C ILE A 186 -3.34 -8.31 -7.41
N ILE A 187 -2.03 -8.36 -7.67
CA ILE A 187 -1.11 -9.30 -7.04
C ILE A 187 -0.19 -8.53 -6.10
N ILE A 188 -0.06 -9.00 -4.85
CA ILE A 188 0.79 -8.42 -3.82
C ILE A 188 1.93 -9.39 -3.50
N SER A 189 3.12 -8.90 -3.20
CA SER A 189 4.19 -9.74 -2.67
C SER A 189 5.25 -8.94 -1.92
N THR A 190 5.92 -9.60 -0.97
CA THR A 190 7.13 -9.13 -0.29
C THR A 190 8.39 -9.20 -1.17
N SER A 191 8.31 -9.79 -2.37
CA SER A 191 9.39 -9.81 -3.35
C SER A 191 8.96 -9.09 -4.63
N TYR A 192 9.66 -8.01 -4.98
CA TYR A 192 9.41 -7.28 -6.23
C TYR A 192 9.74 -8.10 -7.49
N GLU A 193 10.55 -9.15 -7.37
CA GLU A 193 10.93 -10.00 -8.50
C GLU A 193 9.72 -10.63 -9.21
N TRP A 194 8.60 -10.83 -8.51
CA TRP A 194 7.41 -11.42 -9.09
C TRP A 194 6.81 -10.60 -10.23
N ILE A 195 6.99 -9.27 -10.23
CA ILE A 195 6.50 -8.42 -11.33
C ILE A 195 7.10 -8.85 -12.67
N LYS A 196 8.38 -9.25 -12.69
CA LYS A 196 9.08 -9.69 -13.92
C LYS A 196 8.43 -10.95 -14.52
N TYR A 197 8.02 -11.89 -13.66
CA TYR A 197 7.35 -13.11 -14.12
C TYR A 197 5.92 -12.84 -14.55
N ILE A 198 5.18 -12.02 -13.79
CA ILE A 198 3.80 -11.65 -14.11
C ILE A 198 3.76 -10.91 -15.46
N ARG A 199 4.68 -9.99 -15.73
CA ARG A 199 4.75 -9.20 -16.98
C ARG A 199 5.08 -10.02 -18.22
N GLN A 200 5.57 -11.25 -18.09
CA GLN A 200 5.67 -12.18 -19.21
C GLN A 200 4.30 -12.61 -19.74
N TYR A 201 3.27 -12.51 -18.94
CA TYR A 201 1.93 -13.00 -19.24
C TYR A 201 0.85 -11.93 -19.20
N SER A 202 0.98 -10.87 -18.38
CA SER A 202 0.00 -9.79 -18.26
C SER A 202 0.63 -8.46 -17.88
N TYR A 203 0.21 -7.39 -18.58
CA TYR A 203 0.47 -5.99 -18.21
C TYR A 203 -0.75 -5.31 -17.55
N LYS A 204 -1.90 -6.01 -17.48
CA LYS A 204 -3.14 -5.47 -16.96
C LYS A 204 -3.29 -5.70 -15.46
N ILE A 205 -2.88 -6.88 -14.97
CA ILE A 205 -2.87 -7.17 -13.53
C ILE A 205 -1.97 -6.16 -12.83
N GLN A 206 -2.51 -5.44 -11.84
CA GLN A 206 -1.71 -4.55 -11.01
C GLN A 206 -0.80 -5.37 -10.09
N PHE A 207 0.45 -4.93 -9.93
CA PHE A 207 1.36 -5.51 -8.94
C PHE A 207 1.63 -4.52 -7.82
N GLN A 208 1.50 -4.95 -6.57
CA GLN A 208 1.85 -4.14 -5.40
C GLN A 208 3.00 -4.79 -4.63
N TYR A 209 4.07 -4.01 -4.43
CA TYR A 209 5.20 -4.44 -3.62
C TYR A 209 4.91 -4.16 -2.15
N LEU A 210 4.85 -5.21 -1.33
CA LEU A 210 4.65 -5.12 0.11
C LEU A 210 5.97 -4.65 0.75
N SER A 211 6.12 -3.33 0.90
CA SER A 211 7.36 -2.69 1.33
C SER A 211 7.13 -1.28 1.88
N ASP A 212 8.20 -0.63 2.32
CA ASP A 212 8.18 0.80 2.62
C ASP A 212 8.09 1.63 1.34
N ILE A 213 7.39 2.76 1.41
CA ILE A 213 7.33 3.72 0.31
C ILE A 213 8.66 4.49 0.26
N SER A 214 9.46 4.21 -0.76
CA SER A 214 10.73 4.89 -1.03
C SER A 214 10.96 5.01 -2.53
N LEU A 215 11.75 6.00 -2.95
CA LEU A 215 12.12 6.15 -4.36
C LEU A 215 12.88 4.92 -4.87
N GLU A 216 13.68 4.26 -4.03
CA GLU A 216 14.38 3.02 -4.35
C GLU A 216 13.38 1.92 -4.72
N ASN A 217 12.42 1.61 -3.84
CA ASN A 217 11.40 0.57 -4.07
C ASN A 217 10.50 0.89 -5.26
N ILE A 218 10.12 2.16 -5.43
CA ILE A 218 9.32 2.60 -6.58
C ILE A 218 10.10 2.37 -7.90
N ASN A 219 11.38 2.69 -7.94
CA ASN A 219 12.19 2.52 -9.14
C ASN A 219 12.38 1.06 -9.55
N LEU A 220 12.34 0.10 -8.61
CA LEU A 220 12.35 -1.33 -8.92
C LEU A 220 11.15 -1.79 -9.75
N LEU A 221 10.02 -1.05 -9.67
CA LEU A 221 8.75 -1.41 -10.30
C LEU A 221 8.44 -0.57 -11.54
N LYS A 222 8.98 0.64 -11.61
CA LYS A 222 8.56 1.69 -12.55
C LYS A 222 8.62 1.26 -14.02
N GLU A 223 9.65 0.50 -14.41
CA GLU A 223 9.84 0.02 -15.79
C GLU A 223 8.77 -0.98 -16.23
N TYR A 224 8.12 -1.64 -15.27
CA TYR A 224 7.12 -2.69 -15.53
C TYR A 224 5.69 -2.15 -15.66
N GLY A 225 5.42 -0.91 -15.28
CA GLY A 225 4.09 -0.27 -15.34
C GLY A 225 3.03 -0.94 -14.46
N ASN A 226 1.89 -0.28 -14.29
CA ASN A 226 0.72 -0.75 -13.52
C ASN A 226 1.10 -1.34 -12.14
N TYR A 227 1.71 -0.53 -11.29
CA TYR A 227 2.28 -0.94 -10.02
C TYR A 227 1.82 -0.05 -8.86
N GLY A 228 2.02 -0.55 -7.66
CA GLY A 228 1.78 0.15 -6.41
C GLY A 228 2.70 -0.33 -5.29
N ILE A 229 2.57 0.30 -4.14
CA ILE A 229 3.19 -0.11 -2.89
C ILE A 229 2.09 -0.47 -1.91
N ASP A 230 2.20 -1.64 -1.30
CA ASP A 230 1.38 -2.06 -0.17
C ASP A 230 2.19 -1.90 1.11
N VAL A 231 1.78 -0.98 1.98
CA VAL A 231 2.59 -0.52 3.11
C VAL A 231 1.85 -0.64 4.44
N ARG A 232 2.58 -0.96 5.50
CA ARG A 232 2.01 -1.00 6.84
C ARG A 232 1.66 0.40 7.35
N LYS A 233 0.50 0.58 7.97
CA LYS A 233 -0.07 1.87 8.39
C LYS A 233 0.83 2.76 9.23
N ASP A 234 1.73 2.18 10.04
CA ASP A 234 2.67 2.93 10.89
C ASP A 234 3.89 3.51 10.14
N ARG A 235 3.99 3.23 8.82
CA ARG A 235 5.07 3.68 7.95
C ARG A 235 4.60 4.64 6.85
N VAL A 236 3.34 5.06 6.92
CA VAL A 236 2.72 5.97 5.93
C VAL A 236 2.74 7.39 6.43
N THR A 237 3.13 8.32 5.56
CA THR A 237 3.09 9.77 5.79
C THR A 237 2.57 10.48 4.54
N ALA A 238 2.02 11.68 4.69
CA ALA A 238 1.57 12.49 3.55
C ALA A 238 2.71 12.74 2.53
N GLU A 239 3.95 12.80 2.99
CA GLU A 239 5.11 13.02 2.14
C GLU A 239 5.40 11.80 1.26
N ASN A 240 5.43 10.59 1.85
CA ASN A 240 5.72 9.40 1.07
C ASN A 240 4.55 8.96 0.16
N VAL A 241 3.29 9.23 0.53
CA VAL A 241 2.13 9.06 -0.37
C VAL A 241 2.28 9.97 -1.58
N ARG A 242 2.61 11.25 -1.38
CA ARG A 242 2.87 12.18 -2.48
C ARG A 242 4.03 11.70 -3.36
N LEU A 243 5.13 11.24 -2.76
CA LEU A 243 6.26 10.67 -3.51
C LEU A 243 5.83 9.50 -4.41
N ALA A 244 4.99 8.59 -3.89
CA ALA A 244 4.45 7.48 -4.67
C ALA A 244 3.63 7.97 -5.86
N HIS A 245 2.68 8.89 -5.64
CA HIS A 245 1.81 9.44 -6.67
C HIS A 245 2.58 10.23 -7.74
N GLU A 246 3.57 11.04 -7.36
CA GLU A 246 4.44 11.78 -8.30
C GLU A 246 5.23 10.83 -9.23
N ASN A 247 5.40 9.58 -8.82
CA ASN A 247 6.05 8.54 -9.62
C ASN A 247 5.06 7.55 -10.26
N GLY A 248 3.73 7.76 -10.11
CA GLY A 248 2.70 6.93 -10.73
C GLY A 248 2.41 5.61 -9.99
N ALA A 249 2.85 5.48 -8.75
CA ALA A 249 2.55 4.34 -7.91
C ALA A 249 1.23 4.54 -7.13
N VAL A 250 0.41 3.51 -7.07
CA VAL A 250 -0.77 3.43 -6.19
C VAL A 250 -0.33 3.05 -4.77
N VAL A 251 -0.99 3.58 -3.75
CA VAL A 251 -0.69 3.30 -2.34
C VAL A 251 -1.85 2.53 -1.71
N ASN A 252 -1.58 1.31 -1.28
CA ASN A 252 -2.45 0.49 -0.45
C ASN A 252 -1.90 0.43 0.99
N VAL A 253 -2.76 0.49 1.99
CA VAL A 253 -2.33 0.51 3.40
C VAL A 253 -3.00 -0.58 4.21
N TRP A 254 -2.21 -1.38 4.89
CA TRP A 254 -2.63 -2.45 5.80
C TRP A 254 -1.96 -2.26 7.18
N ASP A 255 -2.35 -2.78 8.22
CA ASP A 255 -3.54 -3.45 8.70
C ASP A 255 -4.39 -2.40 9.48
N VAL A 256 -5.41 -1.83 8.83
CA VAL A 256 -6.21 -0.73 9.39
C VAL A 256 -7.37 -1.32 10.19
N LYS A 257 -7.57 -0.85 11.43
CA LYS A 257 -8.51 -1.49 12.36
C LYS A 257 -9.66 -0.59 12.82
N THR A 258 -9.50 0.72 12.69
CA THR A 258 -10.47 1.70 13.21
C THR A 258 -10.84 2.74 12.17
N GLU A 259 -12.04 3.31 12.32
CA GLU A 259 -12.52 4.45 11.53
C GLU A 259 -11.58 5.67 11.64
N GLU A 260 -11.00 5.88 12.81
CA GLU A 260 -10.10 6.99 13.06
C GLU A 260 -8.80 6.84 12.25
N GLU A 261 -8.21 5.63 12.25
CA GLU A 261 -7.06 5.31 11.40
C GLU A 261 -7.38 5.48 9.91
N ALA A 262 -8.55 4.97 9.47
CA ALA A 262 -8.98 5.10 8.08
C ALA A 262 -9.14 6.56 7.67
N ASN A 263 -9.83 7.37 8.46
CA ASN A 263 -10.04 8.79 8.18
C ASN A 263 -8.72 9.58 8.10
N MET A 264 -7.75 9.25 8.95
CA MET A 264 -6.42 9.86 8.90
C MET A 264 -5.70 9.49 7.60
N LEU A 265 -5.74 8.23 7.18
CA LEU A 265 -5.13 7.73 5.95
C LEU A 265 -5.80 8.32 4.70
N ILE A 266 -7.13 8.39 4.69
CA ILE A 266 -7.91 9.07 3.64
C ILE A 266 -7.46 10.55 3.55
N GLY A 267 -7.29 11.20 4.71
CA GLY A 267 -6.86 12.61 4.78
C GLY A 267 -5.47 12.88 4.19
N ILE A 268 -4.59 11.89 4.13
CA ILE A 268 -3.27 12.00 3.50
C ILE A 268 -3.23 11.46 2.06
N GLY A 269 -4.36 10.96 1.55
CA GLY A 269 -4.55 10.64 0.14
C GLY A 269 -4.17 9.22 -0.28
N VAL A 270 -4.27 8.21 0.61
CA VAL A 270 -4.06 6.81 0.19
C VAL A 270 -5.15 6.35 -0.78
N ASP A 271 -4.83 5.42 -1.68
CA ASP A 271 -5.76 4.94 -2.70
C ASP A 271 -6.61 3.75 -2.23
N MET A 272 -6.02 2.91 -1.37
CA MET A 272 -6.63 1.67 -0.89
C MET A 272 -6.34 1.46 0.59
N ILE A 273 -7.28 0.82 1.27
CA ILE A 273 -7.15 0.41 2.67
C ILE A 273 -7.52 -1.07 2.78
N THR A 274 -6.63 -1.87 3.36
CA THR A 274 -6.85 -3.29 3.66
C THR A 274 -7.14 -3.45 5.15
N SER A 275 -8.29 -4.06 5.49
CA SER A 275 -8.80 -4.17 6.86
C SER A 275 -9.57 -5.47 7.09
N ASP A 276 -9.46 -6.02 8.32
CA ASP A 276 -10.32 -7.12 8.79
C ASP A 276 -11.77 -6.67 8.94
N TYR A 277 -12.01 -5.37 9.12
CA TYR A 277 -13.29 -4.76 9.51
C TYR A 277 -13.91 -3.97 8.37
N LYS A 278 -15.25 -3.89 8.37
CA LYS A 278 -15.94 -2.86 7.60
C LYS A 278 -15.65 -1.50 8.24
N LEU A 279 -14.99 -0.64 7.51
CA LEU A 279 -14.80 0.77 7.82
C LEU A 279 -15.81 1.61 7.02
N LYS A 280 -16.25 2.75 7.57
CA LYS A 280 -17.29 3.63 6.98
C LYS A 280 -16.68 4.72 6.12
#